data_eca28e3e7f18740df513578e9ed634bd
#
_entry.id   eca28e3e7f18740df513578e9ed634bd
#
_cell.length_a   1.000
_cell.length_b   1.000
_cell.length_c   1.000
_cell.angle_alpha   90.00
_cell.angle_beta   90.00
_cell.angle_gamma   90.00
#
_symmetry.space_group_name_H-M   'P 1'
#
loop_
_entity.id
_entity.type
_entity.pdbx_description
1 polymer ?
#
loop_
_entity_poly.entity_id
_entity_poly.type
_entity_poly.pdbx_seq_one_letter_code
_entity_poly.pdbx_strand_id
1 'polypeptide(L)'
;RQDWNYLGHLLNDYLYLENANLITYLKLLKDSQKRIGNQKMYSAYSDMQLDAVYDYLCKEEWIDPSKNEKLNFRKVFRACGLDVTQKIKFNTRKRGAKACLRVVVEVLTGGFSAVLVNQYFSDNEGKELNLASHNRVPSYDDCKNELKLLLAQTA
;
A
#
# COMPACT_ATOMS: atom_id res chain seq x y z
N ARG A 1 26.06 -34.84 -43.96
CA ARG A 1 26.57 -34.46 -42.59
C ARG A 1 25.81 -33.21 -42.17
N GLN A 2 24.98 -33.34 -41.15
CA GLN A 2 24.42 -32.17 -40.47
C GLN A 2 25.59 -31.43 -39.79
N ASP A 3 25.70 -30.12 -40.07
CA ASP A 3 26.73 -29.31 -39.49
C ASP A 3 26.34 -28.93 -38.07
N TRP A 4 26.68 -29.80 -37.12
CA TRP A 4 26.37 -29.61 -35.69
C TRP A 4 27.00 -28.32 -35.13
N ASN A 5 28.06 -27.83 -35.72
CA ASN A 5 28.67 -26.56 -35.32
C ASN A 5 27.78 -25.39 -35.66
N TYR A 6 27.13 -25.42 -36.84
CA TYR A 6 26.17 -24.37 -37.24
C TYR A 6 24.96 -24.32 -36.33
N LEU A 7 24.39 -25.50 -36.01
CA LEU A 7 23.27 -25.60 -35.06
C LEU A 7 23.65 -25.12 -33.66
N GLY A 8 24.87 -25.41 -33.21
CA GLY A 8 25.43 -24.93 -31.93
C GLY A 8 25.53 -23.41 -31.88
N HIS A 9 25.96 -22.78 -32.96
CA HIS A 9 26.01 -21.31 -33.05
C HIS A 9 24.64 -20.70 -33.06
N LEU A 10 23.69 -21.21 -33.81
CA LEU A 10 22.30 -20.74 -33.83
C LEU A 10 21.65 -20.86 -32.45
N LEU A 11 21.88 -21.96 -31.75
CA LEU A 11 21.33 -22.16 -30.42
C LEU A 11 21.93 -21.16 -29.40
N ASN A 12 23.22 -20.93 -29.46
CA ASN A 12 23.90 -19.95 -28.62
C ASN A 12 23.40 -18.52 -28.90
N ASP A 13 23.25 -18.16 -30.17
CA ASP A 13 22.73 -16.84 -30.55
C ASP A 13 21.27 -16.68 -30.08
N TYR A 14 20.45 -17.70 -30.19
CA TYR A 14 19.10 -17.72 -29.70
C TYR A 14 19.03 -17.57 -28.18
N LEU A 15 19.82 -18.35 -27.44
CA LEU A 15 19.88 -18.28 -25.98
C LEU A 15 20.43 -16.93 -25.51
N TYR A 16 21.38 -16.35 -26.24
CA TYR A 16 21.91 -15.02 -25.95
C TYR A 16 20.83 -13.94 -26.13
N LEU A 17 20.05 -13.99 -27.21
CA LEU A 17 18.96 -13.07 -27.48
C LEU A 17 17.82 -13.23 -26.47
N GLU A 18 17.47 -14.45 -26.09
CA GLU A 18 16.46 -14.68 -25.04
C GLU A 18 16.95 -14.14 -23.69
N ASN A 19 18.19 -14.40 -23.31
CA ASN A 19 18.76 -13.87 -22.08
C ASN A 19 18.83 -12.34 -22.09
N ALA A 20 19.22 -11.71 -23.19
CA ALA A 20 19.24 -10.26 -23.34
C ALA A 20 17.82 -9.67 -23.23
N ASN A 21 16.83 -10.30 -23.84
CA ASN A 21 15.43 -9.92 -23.75
C ASN A 21 14.91 -10.09 -22.32
N LEU A 22 15.24 -11.19 -21.65
CA LEU A 22 14.87 -11.43 -20.26
C LEU A 22 15.47 -10.38 -19.32
N ILE A 23 16.75 -10.07 -19.49
CA ILE A 23 17.45 -9.04 -18.71
C ILE A 23 16.79 -7.67 -18.93
N THR A 24 16.47 -7.33 -20.18
CA THR A 24 15.78 -6.09 -20.53
C THR A 24 14.38 -6.04 -19.90
N TYR A 25 13.64 -7.13 -19.96
CA TYR A 25 12.32 -7.26 -19.35
C TYR A 25 12.40 -7.12 -17.83
N LEU A 26 13.36 -7.78 -17.17
CA LEU A 26 13.58 -7.65 -15.72
C LEU A 26 13.98 -6.22 -15.31
N LYS A 27 14.80 -5.53 -16.12
CA LYS A 27 15.09 -4.10 -15.89
C LYS A 27 13.86 -3.23 -15.99
N LEU A 28 13.02 -3.44 -17.03
CA LEU A 28 11.76 -2.72 -17.19
C LEU A 28 10.79 -3.00 -16.06
N LEU A 29 10.69 -4.25 -15.58
CA LEU A 29 9.89 -4.60 -14.40
C LEU A 29 10.42 -3.91 -13.14
N LYS A 30 11.74 -3.90 -12.94
CA LYS A 30 12.37 -3.24 -11.79
C LYS A 30 12.17 -1.73 -11.82
N ASP A 31 12.28 -1.12 -12.98
CA ASP A 31 12.03 0.32 -13.17
C ASP A 31 10.54 0.65 -13.03
N SER A 32 9.67 -0.23 -13.51
CA SER A 32 8.21 -0.14 -13.28
C SER A 32 7.88 -0.28 -11.80
N GLN A 33 8.49 -1.24 -11.11
CA GLN A 33 8.33 -1.40 -9.66
C GLN A 33 8.86 -0.19 -8.89
N LYS A 34 9.98 0.42 -9.31
CA LYS A 34 10.47 1.68 -8.74
C LYS A 34 9.50 2.83 -8.94
N ARG A 35 8.93 2.97 -10.15
CA ARG A 35 7.93 4.01 -10.46
C ARG A 35 6.61 3.75 -9.73
N ILE A 36 6.21 2.50 -9.63
CA ILE A 36 5.01 2.03 -8.93
C ILE A 36 5.23 2.03 -7.41
N GLY A 37 6.42 1.66 -6.92
CA GLY A 37 6.77 1.67 -5.50
C GLY A 37 6.66 3.05 -4.85
N ASN A 38 6.83 4.12 -5.64
CA ASN A 38 6.58 5.49 -5.19
C ASN A 38 5.10 5.88 -5.23
N GLN A 39 4.21 5.05 -5.77
CA GLN A 39 2.78 5.35 -5.97
C GLN A 39 1.82 4.36 -5.31
N LYS A 40 2.31 3.35 -4.60
CA LYS A 40 1.46 2.34 -3.96
C LYS A 40 1.75 2.23 -2.48
N MET A 41 0.68 2.12 -1.70
CA MET A 41 0.80 1.75 -0.31
C MET A 41 1.09 0.27 -0.20
N TYR A 42 2.12 -0.10 0.52
CA TYR A 42 2.45 -1.47 0.82
C TYR A 42 2.76 -1.65 2.30
N SER A 43 2.18 -2.69 2.87
CA SER A 43 2.42 -3.11 4.25
C SER A 43 3.00 -4.52 4.28
N ALA A 44 4.03 -4.73 5.10
CA ALA A 44 4.60 -6.04 5.36
C ALA A 44 3.78 -6.88 6.35
N TYR A 45 2.79 -6.28 7.01
CA TYR A 45 1.94 -6.97 7.97
C TYR A 45 1.01 -7.98 7.28
N SER A 46 0.63 -9.03 8.00
CA SER A 46 -0.28 -10.07 7.50
C SER A 46 -1.70 -9.54 7.26
N ASP A 47 -2.51 -10.30 6.53
CA ASP A 47 -3.92 -9.93 6.33
C ASP A 47 -4.70 -9.91 7.65
N MET A 48 -4.36 -10.80 8.57
CA MET A 48 -4.97 -10.84 9.90
C MET A 48 -4.64 -9.58 10.72
N GLN A 49 -3.41 -9.10 10.61
CA GLN A 49 -2.98 -7.85 11.24
C GLN A 49 -3.66 -6.63 10.60
N LEU A 50 -3.77 -6.59 9.28
CA LEU A 50 -4.52 -5.52 8.58
C LEU A 50 -6.00 -5.52 8.96
N ASP A 51 -6.61 -6.69 9.12
CA ASP A 51 -7.98 -6.83 9.59
C ASP A 51 -8.16 -6.32 11.01
N ALA A 52 -7.23 -6.64 11.89
CA ALA A 52 -7.26 -6.15 13.27
C ALA A 52 -7.19 -4.61 13.33
N VAL A 53 -6.36 -4.00 12.48
CA VAL A 53 -6.30 -2.55 12.35
C VAL A 53 -7.62 -1.98 11.81
N TYR A 54 -8.20 -2.60 10.79
CA TYR A 54 -9.51 -2.20 10.28
C TYR A 54 -10.60 -2.25 11.37
N ASP A 55 -10.68 -3.37 12.10
CA ASP A 55 -11.66 -3.56 13.17
C ASP A 55 -11.46 -2.56 14.32
N TYR A 56 -10.21 -2.24 14.65
CA TYR A 56 -9.87 -1.17 15.59
C TYR A 56 -10.40 0.19 15.11
N LEU A 57 -10.15 0.53 13.84
CA LEU A 57 -10.62 1.80 13.27
C LEU A 57 -12.15 1.90 13.22
N CYS A 58 -12.85 0.78 12.99
CA CYS A 58 -14.30 0.71 13.07
C CYS A 58 -14.80 0.88 14.50
N LYS A 59 -14.20 0.19 15.46
CA LYS A 59 -14.53 0.30 16.89
C LYS A 59 -14.35 1.71 17.41
N GLU A 60 -13.30 2.38 16.99
CA GLU A 60 -13.01 3.77 17.35
C GLU A 60 -13.79 4.80 16.50
N GLU A 61 -14.71 4.34 15.65
CA GLU A 61 -15.54 5.20 14.79
C GLU A 61 -14.74 6.08 13.80
N TRP A 62 -13.51 5.68 13.47
CA TRP A 62 -12.71 6.33 12.42
C TRP A 62 -13.13 5.92 11.03
N ILE A 63 -13.64 4.70 10.88
CA ILE A 63 -14.18 4.12 9.64
C ILE A 63 -15.60 3.60 9.94
N ASP A 64 -16.55 3.92 9.06
CA ASP A 64 -17.88 3.37 9.11
C ASP A 64 -17.93 2.06 8.30
N PRO A 65 -18.11 0.89 8.93
CA PRO A 65 -18.11 -0.40 8.24
C PRO A 65 -19.25 -0.54 7.23
N SER A 66 -20.32 0.25 7.37
CA SER A 66 -21.45 0.24 6.41
C SER A 66 -21.08 0.88 5.07
N LYS A 67 -20.03 1.70 5.03
CA LYS A 67 -19.59 2.47 3.86
C LYS A 67 -18.24 1.99 3.30
N ASN A 68 -17.57 1.09 4.01
CA ASN A 68 -16.22 0.65 3.68
C ASN A 68 -16.11 -0.85 3.87
N GLU A 69 -15.56 -1.52 2.88
CA GLU A 69 -15.32 -2.96 2.95
C GLU A 69 -13.92 -3.25 3.52
N LYS A 70 -13.84 -4.19 4.44
CA LYS A 70 -12.57 -4.69 4.99
C LYS A 70 -11.60 -5.16 3.89
N LEU A 71 -12.13 -5.81 2.86
CA LEU A 71 -11.34 -6.25 1.71
C LEU A 71 -10.70 -5.08 0.96
N ASN A 72 -11.39 -3.95 0.80
CA ASN A 72 -10.82 -2.75 0.17
C ASN A 72 -9.69 -2.17 1.01
N PHE A 73 -9.81 -2.19 2.33
CA PHE A 73 -8.74 -1.78 3.23
C PHE A 73 -7.48 -2.64 3.03
N ARG A 74 -7.62 -3.97 2.98
CA ARG A 74 -6.48 -4.85 2.66
C ARG A 74 -5.86 -4.52 1.30
N LYS A 75 -6.67 -4.34 0.25
CA LYS A 75 -6.19 -4.03 -1.11
C LYS A 75 -5.35 -2.77 -1.14
N VAL A 76 -5.73 -1.73 -0.40
CA VAL A 76 -4.96 -0.49 -0.29
C VAL A 76 -3.53 -0.77 0.16
N PHE A 77 -3.35 -1.62 1.17
CA PHE A 77 -2.04 -1.92 1.75
C PHE A 77 -1.30 -3.09 1.11
N ARG A 78 -1.84 -3.70 0.06
CA ARG A 78 -1.20 -4.79 -0.71
C ARG A 78 -0.64 -4.34 -2.06
N ALA A 79 -0.53 -3.05 -2.29
CA ALA A 79 -0.13 -2.51 -3.59
C ALA A 79 -1.03 -2.94 -4.77
N CYS A 80 -2.24 -3.44 -4.48
CA CYS A 80 -3.25 -3.83 -5.47
C CYS A 80 -4.16 -2.64 -5.86
N GLY A 81 -3.66 -1.41 -5.74
CA GLY A 81 -4.45 -0.19 -5.86
C GLY A 81 -5.20 0.04 -7.18
N LEU A 82 -4.90 -0.76 -8.21
CA LEU A 82 -5.64 -0.72 -9.49
C LEU A 82 -7.08 -1.24 -9.35
N ASP A 83 -7.34 -2.07 -8.34
CA ASP A 83 -8.64 -2.71 -8.12
C ASP A 83 -9.48 -1.99 -7.05
N VAL A 84 -8.98 -0.91 -6.47
CA VAL A 84 -9.74 -0.12 -5.50
C VAL A 84 -10.68 0.82 -6.25
N THR A 85 -11.91 0.36 -6.44
CA THR A 85 -12.96 1.13 -7.13
C THR A 85 -13.53 2.25 -6.27
N GLN A 86 -13.39 2.16 -4.96
CA GLN A 86 -13.90 3.14 -4.00
C GLN A 86 -12.83 3.50 -2.98
N LYS A 87 -12.67 4.80 -2.76
CA LYS A 87 -11.82 5.31 -1.69
C LYS A 87 -12.43 4.95 -0.33
N ILE A 88 -11.57 4.65 0.63
CA ILE A 88 -11.98 4.43 2.00
C ILE A 88 -12.36 5.77 2.63
N LYS A 89 -13.61 5.86 3.12
CA LYS A 89 -14.11 7.06 3.76
C LYS A 89 -13.68 7.09 5.22
N PHE A 90 -12.92 8.11 5.58
CA PHE A 90 -12.40 8.32 6.92
C PHE A 90 -13.19 9.43 7.63
N ASN A 91 -13.56 9.20 8.88
CA ASN A 91 -14.37 10.16 9.65
C ASN A 91 -13.56 11.37 10.10
N THR A 92 -13.50 12.38 9.25
CA THR A 92 -12.76 13.64 9.52
C THR A 92 -13.43 14.57 10.51
N ARG A 93 -14.66 14.30 10.90
CA ARG A 93 -15.40 15.10 11.91
C ARG A 93 -14.91 14.83 13.32
N LYS A 94 -14.32 13.65 13.54
CA LYS A 94 -13.74 13.29 14.84
C LYS A 94 -12.44 14.04 15.06
N ARG A 95 -12.27 14.62 16.25
CA ARG A 95 -11.03 15.34 16.61
C ARG A 95 -9.84 14.40 16.52
N GLY A 96 -8.77 14.86 15.86
CA GLY A 96 -7.56 14.05 15.68
C GLY A 96 -7.58 13.10 14.50
N ALA A 97 -8.67 13.08 13.68
CA ALA A 97 -8.83 12.17 12.55
C ALA A 97 -7.63 12.14 11.59
N LYS A 98 -7.15 13.31 11.20
CA LYS A 98 -6.02 13.41 10.27
C LYS A 98 -4.72 12.88 10.88
N ALA A 99 -4.49 13.12 12.18
CA ALA A 99 -3.35 12.59 12.91
C ALA A 99 -3.45 11.06 13.01
N CYS A 100 -4.62 10.52 13.34
CA CYS A 100 -4.86 9.08 13.39
C CYS A 100 -4.61 8.42 12.03
N LEU A 101 -5.16 8.94 10.94
CA LEU A 101 -4.93 8.40 9.60
C LEU A 101 -3.45 8.43 9.22
N ARG A 102 -2.75 9.51 9.56
CA ARG A 102 -1.31 9.60 9.34
C ARG A 102 -0.56 8.50 10.10
N VAL A 103 -0.87 8.31 11.38
CA VAL A 103 -0.27 7.25 12.21
C VAL A 103 -0.52 5.87 11.62
N VAL A 104 -1.76 5.58 11.21
CA VAL A 104 -2.11 4.30 10.58
C VAL A 104 -1.25 4.04 9.36
N VAL A 105 -1.14 5.02 8.46
CA VAL A 105 -0.33 4.88 7.25
C VAL A 105 1.16 4.74 7.59
N GLU A 106 1.71 5.56 8.47
CA GLU A 106 3.12 5.48 8.87
C GLU A 106 3.47 4.15 9.54
N VAL A 107 2.61 3.64 10.42
CA VAL A 107 2.83 2.36 11.10
C VAL A 107 2.74 1.20 10.12
N LEU A 108 1.76 1.21 9.23
CA LEU A 108 1.54 0.10 8.30
C LEU A 108 2.52 0.07 7.12
N THR A 109 3.03 1.22 6.68
CA THR A 109 3.87 1.32 5.47
C THR A 109 5.31 1.75 5.73
N GLY A 110 5.60 2.25 6.94
CA GLY A 110 6.90 2.83 7.29
C GLY A 110 7.14 4.25 6.77
N GLY A 111 6.15 4.88 6.10
CA GLY A 111 6.27 6.22 5.55
C GLY A 111 4.92 6.90 5.34
N PHE A 112 4.94 8.18 4.99
CA PHE A 112 3.73 8.95 4.74
C PHE A 112 3.87 9.84 3.50
N SER A 113 2.87 9.78 2.63
CA SER A 113 2.70 10.68 1.49
C SER A 113 1.24 11.12 1.39
N ALA A 114 1.00 12.42 1.54
CA ALA A 114 -0.35 12.98 1.45
C ALA A 114 -1.01 12.71 0.08
N VAL A 115 -0.22 12.78 -1.00
CA VAL A 115 -0.69 12.48 -2.36
C VAL A 115 -1.17 11.04 -2.46
N LEU A 116 -0.39 10.10 -1.92
CA LEU A 116 -0.70 8.68 -1.95
C LEU A 116 -1.92 8.35 -1.08
N VAL A 117 -2.02 8.96 0.11
CA VAL A 117 -3.17 8.80 0.99
C VAL A 117 -4.45 9.27 0.29
N ASN A 118 -4.42 10.43 -0.38
CA ASN A 118 -5.58 10.96 -1.10
C ASN A 118 -6.01 10.13 -2.32
N GLN A 119 -5.16 9.24 -2.82
CA GLN A 119 -5.57 8.27 -3.86
C GLN A 119 -6.52 7.20 -3.32
N TYR A 120 -6.36 6.81 -2.06
CA TYR A 120 -7.06 5.68 -1.45
C TYR A 120 -8.04 6.06 -0.34
N PHE A 121 -7.90 7.24 0.23
CA PHE A 121 -8.75 7.73 1.31
C PHE A 121 -9.45 9.04 0.91
N SER A 122 -10.61 9.25 1.49
CA SER A 122 -11.40 10.49 1.35
C SER A 122 -12.06 10.84 2.68
N ASP A 123 -12.62 12.02 2.78
CA ASP A 123 -13.53 12.36 3.88
C ASP A 123 -14.90 11.66 3.73
N ASN A 124 -15.79 11.91 4.67
CA ASN A 124 -17.15 11.34 4.65
C ASN A 124 -17.97 11.73 3.41
N GLU A 125 -17.62 12.85 2.77
CA GLU A 125 -18.30 13.38 1.60
C GLU A 125 -17.63 12.95 0.28
N GLY A 126 -16.52 12.20 0.37
CA GLY A 126 -15.75 11.75 -0.79
C GLY A 126 -14.72 12.78 -1.30
N LYS A 127 -14.52 13.87 -0.55
CA LYS A 127 -13.53 14.91 -0.90
C LYS A 127 -12.13 14.53 -0.45
N GLU A 128 -11.13 15.17 -1.04
CA GLU A 128 -9.75 15.01 -0.65
C GLU A 128 -9.48 15.49 0.78
N LEU A 129 -8.60 14.75 1.46
CA LEU A 129 -8.18 15.07 2.81
C LEU A 129 -7.09 16.15 2.78
N ASN A 130 -7.30 17.26 3.46
CA ASN A 130 -6.24 18.24 3.67
C ASN A 130 -5.29 17.75 4.78
N LEU A 131 -4.19 17.10 4.36
CA LEU A 131 -3.21 16.48 5.25
C LEU A 131 -1.94 17.32 5.44
N ALA A 132 -1.92 18.55 4.91
CA ALA A 132 -0.71 19.39 4.89
C ALA A 132 -0.33 19.98 6.25
N SER A 133 -1.22 19.99 7.25
CA SER A 133 -0.91 20.52 8.56
C SER A 133 -0.26 19.46 9.47
N HIS A 134 1.00 19.68 9.84
CA HIS A 134 1.85 18.73 10.56
C HIS A 134 1.84 18.91 12.09
N ASN A 135 0.81 19.48 12.66
CA ASN A 135 0.77 19.63 14.10
C ASN A 135 0.69 18.26 14.76
N ARG A 136 1.76 17.85 15.44
CA ARG A 136 1.74 16.73 16.37
C ARG A 136 0.73 17.04 17.45
N VAL A 137 -0.42 16.36 17.37
CA VAL A 137 -1.43 16.42 18.42
C VAL A 137 -1.07 15.36 19.45
N PRO A 138 -1.30 15.58 20.76
CA PRO A 138 -1.03 14.56 21.78
C PRO A 138 -1.59 13.17 21.46
N SER A 139 -2.75 13.11 20.81
CA SER A 139 -3.37 11.86 20.32
C SER A 139 -2.55 11.08 19.28
N TYR A 140 -1.51 11.66 18.70
CA TYR A 140 -0.65 10.97 17.73
C TYR A 140 0.15 9.83 18.37
N ASP A 141 0.80 10.13 19.47
CA ASP A 141 1.65 9.15 20.16
C ASP A 141 0.81 8.05 20.82
N ASP A 142 -0.35 8.40 21.38
CA ASP A 142 -1.29 7.43 21.96
C ASP A 142 -1.80 6.45 20.89
N CYS A 143 -2.31 6.95 19.78
CA CYS A 143 -2.77 6.12 18.67
C CYS A 143 -1.66 5.23 18.11
N LYS A 144 -0.42 5.76 18.03
CA LYS A 144 0.74 4.99 17.55
C LYS A 144 1.08 3.82 18.48
N ASN A 145 1.02 4.06 19.79
CA ASN A 145 1.31 3.02 20.78
C ASN A 145 0.22 1.94 20.78
N GLU A 146 -1.05 2.33 20.71
CA GLU A 146 -2.18 1.40 20.62
C GLU A 146 -2.10 0.51 19.38
N LEU A 147 -1.82 1.09 18.20
CA LEU A 147 -1.66 0.33 16.97
C LEU A 147 -0.48 -0.65 17.01
N LYS A 148 0.65 -0.24 17.58
CA LYS A 148 1.82 -1.13 17.74
C LYS A 148 1.52 -2.30 18.66
N LEU A 149 0.81 -2.07 19.77
CA LEU A 149 0.38 -3.12 20.68
C LEU A 149 -0.58 -4.08 20.00
N LEU A 150 -1.55 -3.57 19.26
CA LEU A 150 -2.51 -4.37 18.50
C LEU A 150 -1.81 -5.29 17.48
N LEU A 151 -0.87 -4.73 16.72
CA LEU A 151 -0.11 -5.49 15.72
C LEU A 151 0.81 -6.54 16.35
N ALA A 152 1.36 -6.28 17.53
CA ALA A 152 2.16 -7.25 18.27
C ALA A 152 1.33 -8.39 18.85
N GLN A 153 0.07 -8.15 19.23
CA GLN A 153 -0.86 -9.16 19.76
C GLN A 153 -1.45 -10.05 18.68
N THR A 154 -1.45 -9.59 17.44
CA THR A 154 -2.03 -10.31 16.28
C THR A 154 -0.96 -10.94 15.37
N ALA A 155 0.29 -10.93 15.81
CA ALA A 155 1.43 -11.51 15.08
C ALA A 155 1.45 -13.03 15.11
#